data_3a97825e25f2ee99f71b29a6523b03de
#
_entry.id   3a97825e25f2ee99f71b29a6523b03de
#
_cell.length_a   1.000
_cell.length_b   1.000
_cell.length_c   1.000
_cell.angle_alpha   90.00
_cell.angle_beta   90.00
_cell.angle_gamma   90.00
#
_symmetry.space_group_name_H-M   'P 1'
#
loop_
_entity.id
_entity.type
_entity.pdbx_description
1 polymer ?
#
loop_
_entity_poly.entity_id
_entity_poly.type
_entity_poly.pdbx_seq_one_letter_code
_entity_poly.pdbx_strand_id
1 'polypeptide(L)'
;ITNKVSWVGKIDWELTKFHGDELSTKHGSSYNAYLIEDEKTALIDTVWQPYDKEFVARLKKTIDLKKIDYIVMNHNEIDHSGALVELMREIPDTPIYCTKKGESIIRGHYHPEGWNFVNVKTGDTLNLGENTLTFIEAPMLHWPDTMFSYLSGENILFSNDAFGQHFATESLYNDTVKQDDLMWE
;
A
#
# COMPACT_ATOMS: atom_id res chain seq x y z
N ILE A 1 -8.66 -11.68 -0.10
CA ILE A 1 -9.26 -11.15 1.12
C ILE A 1 -10.77 -11.35 1.06
N THR A 2 -11.42 -10.71 0.10
CA THR A 2 -12.84 -10.94 -0.24
C THR A 2 -12.99 -11.14 -1.74
N ASN A 3 -14.23 -11.26 -2.22
CA ASN A 3 -14.47 -11.35 -3.67
C ASN A 3 -14.08 -10.07 -4.44
N LYS A 4 -14.00 -8.93 -3.73
CA LYS A 4 -13.68 -7.62 -4.32
C LYS A 4 -12.29 -7.11 -3.94
N VAL A 5 -11.65 -7.70 -2.92
CA VAL A 5 -10.35 -7.22 -2.41
C VAL A 5 -9.31 -8.32 -2.52
N SER A 6 -8.31 -8.09 -3.32
CA SER A 6 -7.17 -9.00 -3.54
C SER A 6 -5.89 -8.41 -2.95
N TRP A 7 -5.11 -9.25 -2.25
CA TRP A 7 -3.75 -8.88 -1.87
C TRP A 7 -2.83 -9.00 -3.08
N VAL A 8 -2.07 -7.96 -3.36
CA VAL A 8 -1.13 -7.89 -4.49
C VAL A 8 0.28 -7.50 -4.05
N GLY A 9 0.54 -7.53 -2.76
CA GLY A 9 1.80 -7.17 -2.12
C GLY A 9 2.96 -8.14 -2.41
N LYS A 10 4.04 -8.06 -1.67
CA LYS A 10 5.23 -8.90 -1.79
C LYS A 10 5.61 -9.47 -0.42
N ILE A 11 5.93 -10.75 -0.36
CA ILE A 11 6.61 -11.38 0.78
C ILE A 11 8.09 -11.43 0.47
N ASP A 12 8.90 -10.86 1.33
CA ASP A 12 10.35 -10.78 1.21
C ASP A 12 11.02 -11.65 2.28
N TRP A 13 11.39 -12.86 1.89
CA TRP A 13 12.08 -13.83 2.75
C TRP A 13 13.55 -13.53 2.95
N GLU A 14 14.12 -12.65 2.12
CA GLU A 14 15.56 -12.41 2.08
C GLU A 14 15.97 -11.16 2.86
N LEU A 15 15.00 -10.32 3.24
CA LEU A 15 15.28 -9.13 4.03
C LEU A 15 15.76 -9.54 5.42
N THR A 16 17.01 -9.21 5.74
CA THR A 16 17.60 -9.49 7.06
C THR A 16 17.83 -8.23 7.88
N LYS A 17 17.78 -7.07 7.24
CA LYS A 17 18.02 -5.75 7.84
C LYS A 17 17.18 -4.69 7.11
N PHE A 18 16.63 -3.77 7.86
CA PHE A 18 15.89 -2.63 7.34
C PHE A 18 16.45 -1.33 7.93
N HIS A 19 16.41 -0.22 7.20
CA HIS A 19 17.13 1.02 7.54
C HIS A 19 18.64 0.80 7.81
N GLY A 20 19.32 0.13 6.89
CA GLY A 20 20.71 -0.24 7.06
C GLY A 20 20.88 -1.33 8.11
N ASP A 21 21.58 -1.02 9.21
CA ASP A 21 21.84 -1.96 10.31
C ASP A 21 20.94 -1.70 11.55
N GLU A 22 20.03 -0.75 11.47
CA GLU A 22 19.27 -0.29 12.64
C GLU A 22 18.19 -1.29 13.07
N LEU A 23 17.52 -1.94 12.10
CA LEU A 23 16.48 -2.92 12.36
C LEU A 23 16.88 -4.29 11.81
N SER A 24 16.85 -5.29 12.68
CA SER A 24 17.03 -6.70 12.30
C SER A 24 15.70 -7.32 11.96
N THR A 25 15.55 -7.84 10.73
CA THR A 25 14.33 -8.51 10.25
C THR A 25 14.62 -10.01 10.10
N LYS A 26 14.74 -10.72 11.22
CA LYS A 26 15.15 -12.15 11.24
C LYS A 26 14.20 -13.05 10.45
N HIS A 27 12.96 -12.68 10.33
CA HIS A 27 11.90 -13.43 9.64
C HIS A 27 11.46 -12.76 8.32
N GLY A 28 12.33 -11.92 7.74
CA GLY A 28 11.99 -11.21 6.51
C GLY A 28 10.96 -10.09 6.71
N SER A 29 10.22 -9.76 5.67
CA SER A 29 9.17 -8.73 5.70
C SER A 29 8.05 -9.04 4.72
N SER A 30 6.96 -8.27 4.82
CA SER A 30 5.91 -8.23 3.81
C SER A 30 5.56 -6.80 3.48
N TYR A 31 5.46 -6.50 2.18
CA TYR A 31 5.01 -5.19 1.69
C TYR A 31 3.58 -5.35 1.22
N ASN A 32 2.64 -4.75 1.94
CA ASN A 32 1.22 -4.98 1.74
C ASN A 32 0.63 -3.97 0.77
N ALA A 33 0.11 -4.47 -0.34
CA ALA A 33 -0.65 -3.71 -1.32
C ALA A 33 -1.94 -4.47 -1.68
N TYR A 34 -3.00 -3.73 -1.99
CA TYR A 34 -4.31 -4.33 -2.24
C TYR A 34 -4.96 -3.76 -3.50
N LEU A 35 -5.62 -4.62 -4.25
CA LEU A 35 -6.45 -4.23 -5.38
C LEU A 35 -7.92 -4.38 -4.97
N ILE A 36 -8.69 -3.31 -5.11
CA ILE A 36 -10.13 -3.28 -4.88
C ILE A 36 -10.81 -3.20 -6.24
N GLU A 37 -11.59 -4.21 -6.60
CA GLU A 37 -12.33 -4.30 -7.85
C GLU A 37 -13.82 -4.10 -7.58
N ASP A 38 -14.34 -2.95 -7.97
CA ASP A 38 -15.75 -2.58 -7.91
C ASP A 38 -16.15 -1.97 -9.25
N GLU A 39 -17.17 -1.11 -9.35
CA GLU A 39 -17.45 -0.32 -10.55
C GLU A 39 -16.24 0.53 -10.95
N LYS A 40 -15.50 1.00 -9.95
CA LYS A 40 -14.19 1.63 -10.07
C LYS A 40 -13.14 0.80 -9.34
N THR A 41 -11.96 0.71 -9.93
CA THR A 41 -10.86 -0.04 -9.37
C THR A 41 -9.88 0.88 -8.65
N ALA A 42 -9.53 0.53 -7.41
CA ALA A 42 -8.52 1.23 -6.63
C ALA A 42 -7.37 0.31 -6.25
N LEU A 43 -6.14 0.81 -6.39
CA LEU A 43 -4.93 0.17 -5.85
C LEU A 43 -4.55 0.90 -4.56
N ILE A 44 -4.40 0.15 -3.46
CA ILE A 44 -3.98 0.65 -2.15
C ILE A 44 -2.52 0.29 -1.94
N ASP A 45 -1.67 1.29 -1.80
CA ASP A 45 -0.23 1.22 -1.61
C ASP A 45 0.51 0.41 -2.71
N THR A 46 1.82 0.34 -2.64
CA THR A 46 2.68 -0.45 -3.53
C THR A 46 3.68 -1.26 -2.70
N VAL A 47 4.84 -1.56 -3.25
CA VAL A 47 5.89 -2.34 -2.60
C VAL A 47 7.24 -1.62 -2.71
N TRP A 48 8.26 -2.14 -2.01
CA TRP A 48 9.61 -1.62 -2.05
C TRP A 48 10.23 -1.65 -3.46
N GLN A 49 11.01 -0.63 -3.78
CA GLN A 49 11.58 -0.38 -5.11
C GLN A 49 12.38 -1.55 -5.73
N PRO A 50 13.14 -2.37 -5.01
CA PRO A 50 13.79 -3.54 -5.62
C PRO A 50 12.83 -4.53 -6.28
N TYR A 51 11.55 -4.49 -5.91
CA TYR A 51 10.51 -5.35 -6.45
C TYR A 51 9.52 -4.64 -7.39
N ASP A 52 9.81 -3.40 -7.81
CA ASP A 52 8.93 -2.55 -8.62
C ASP A 52 8.48 -3.21 -9.92
N LYS A 53 9.42 -3.76 -10.70
CA LYS A 53 9.15 -4.44 -11.97
C LYS A 53 8.37 -5.75 -11.77
N GLU A 54 8.72 -6.50 -10.72
CA GLU A 54 8.00 -7.73 -10.37
C GLU A 54 6.54 -7.40 -9.99
N PHE A 55 6.34 -6.37 -9.19
CA PHE A 55 5.04 -5.88 -8.77
C PHE A 55 4.16 -5.48 -9.96
N VAL A 56 4.68 -4.61 -10.84
CA VAL A 56 3.97 -4.16 -12.05
C VAL A 56 3.69 -5.33 -12.99
N ALA A 57 4.65 -6.24 -13.19
CA ALA A 57 4.45 -7.42 -14.03
C ALA A 57 3.39 -8.38 -13.47
N ARG A 58 3.27 -8.48 -12.14
CA ARG A 58 2.23 -9.27 -11.47
C ARG A 58 0.88 -8.60 -11.58
N LEU A 59 0.78 -7.29 -11.36
CA LEU A 59 -0.46 -6.54 -11.58
C LEU A 59 -0.98 -6.72 -13.01
N LYS A 60 -0.12 -6.66 -14.02
CA LYS A 60 -0.48 -6.90 -15.43
C LYS A 60 -1.08 -8.29 -15.70
N LYS A 61 -0.74 -9.29 -14.88
CA LYS A 61 -1.33 -10.63 -14.96
C LYS A 61 -2.68 -10.72 -14.26
N THR A 62 -2.91 -9.84 -13.29
CA THR A 62 -4.14 -9.80 -12.49
C THR A 62 -5.20 -8.95 -13.17
N ILE A 63 -4.81 -7.77 -13.68
CA ILE A 63 -5.71 -6.80 -14.28
C ILE A 63 -5.04 -6.05 -15.44
N ASP A 64 -5.82 -5.57 -16.40
CA ASP A 64 -5.35 -4.51 -17.30
C ASP A 64 -5.12 -3.23 -16.49
N LEU A 65 -3.87 -2.76 -16.41
CA LEU A 65 -3.50 -1.60 -15.59
C LEU A 65 -4.33 -0.35 -15.91
N LYS A 66 -4.78 -0.20 -17.15
CA LYS A 66 -5.64 0.93 -17.58
C LYS A 66 -7.03 0.94 -16.92
N LYS A 67 -7.41 -0.16 -16.26
CA LYS A 67 -8.63 -0.26 -15.48
C LYS A 67 -8.46 0.20 -14.02
N ILE A 68 -7.25 0.51 -13.60
CA ILE A 68 -7.00 1.11 -12.29
C ILE A 68 -7.40 2.59 -12.38
N ASP A 69 -8.55 2.92 -11.83
CA ASP A 69 -9.09 4.28 -11.82
C ASP A 69 -8.38 5.17 -10.80
N TYR A 70 -7.91 4.59 -9.67
CA TYR A 70 -7.34 5.31 -8.55
C TYR A 70 -6.16 4.57 -7.92
N ILE A 71 -5.15 5.33 -7.50
CA ILE A 71 -4.09 4.87 -6.60
C ILE A 71 -4.28 5.58 -5.26
N VAL A 72 -4.27 4.86 -4.16
CA VAL A 72 -4.35 5.41 -2.80
C VAL A 72 -3.06 5.08 -2.09
N MET A 73 -2.36 6.12 -1.63
CA MET A 73 -1.11 5.98 -0.89
C MET A 73 -1.35 6.36 0.57
N ASN A 74 -1.52 5.33 1.42
CA ASN A 74 -1.77 5.52 2.84
C ASN A 74 -0.52 5.96 3.59
N HIS A 75 0.65 5.46 3.14
CA HIS A 75 1.95 5.75 3.72
C HIS A 75 3.01 5.78 2.62
N ASN A 76 4.00 6.67 2.74
CA ASN A 76 4.91 6.94 1.64
C ASN A 76 6.38 6.65 1.97
N GLU A 77 6.63 5.83 2.98
CA GLU A 77 7.94 5.21 3.17
C GLU A 77 8.30 4.37 1.94
N ILE A 78 9.59 4.19 1.69
CA ILE A 78 10.08 3.60 0.42
C ILE A 78 9.64 2.16 0.20
N ASP A 79 9.33 1.43 1.25
CA ASP A 79 8.84 0.03 1.17
C ASP A 79 7.36 -0.08 0.84
N HIS A 80 6.59 1.01 0.96
CA HIS A 80 5.20 1.12 0.52
C HIS A 80 5.04 1.90 -0.79
N SER A 81 5.93 2.84 -1.06
CA SER A 81 5.81 3.74 -2.22
C SER A 81 6.80 3.45 -3.36
N GLY A 82 7.76 2.55 -3.14
CA GLY A 82 8.90 2.37 -4.03
C GLY A 82 8.55 1.93 -5.45
N ALA A 83 7.51 1.14 -5.64
CA ALA A 83 7.08 0.70 -6.97
C ALA A 83 6.22 1.74 -7.71
N LEU A 84 5.87 2.86 -7.07
CA LEU A 84 5.01 3.88 -7.66
C LEU A 84 5.61 4.48 -8.94
N VAL A 85 6.93 4.67 -8.99
CA VAL A 85 7.61 5.21 -10.18
C VAL A 85 7.42 4.30 -11.41
N GLU A 86 7.62 2.99 -11.24
CA GLU A 86 7.46 2.03 -12.33
C GLU A 86 6.00 1.89 -12.74
N LEU A 87 5.08 1.91 -11.78
CA LEU A 87 3.65 1.88 -12.05
C LEU A 87 3.18 3.12 -12.83
N MET A 88 3.62 4.31 -12.45
CA MET A 88 3.23 5.57 -13.10
C MET A 88 3.82 5.74 -14.52
N ARG A 89 4.81 4.95 -14.90
CA ARG A 89 5.25 4.87 -16.31
C ARG A 89 4.21 4.19 -17.20
N GLU A 90 3.45 3.26 -16.64
CA GLU A 90 2.43 2.49 -17.36
C GLU A 90 1.07 3.20 -17.38
N ILE A 91 0.73 3.90 -16.29
CA ILE A 91 -0.57 4.58 -16.09
C ILE A 91 -0.39 6.03 -15.59
N PRO A 92 0.29 6.90 -16.37
CA PRO A 92 0.74 8.21 -15.92
C PRO A 92 -0.39 9.17 -15.53
N ASP A 93 -1.59 8.97 -16.05
CA ASP A 93 -2.74 9.86 -15.84
C ASP A 93 -3.59 9.45 -14.64
N THR A 94 -3.32 8.27 -14.02
CA THR A 94 -4.11 7.78 -12.89
C THR A 94 -3.91 8.66 -11.66
N PRO A 95 -4.99 9.19 -11.05
CA PRO A 95 -4.88 10.05 -9.89
C PRO A 95 -4.41 9.30 -8.65
N ILE A 96 -3.53 9.96 -7.89
CA ILE A 96 -2.95 9.46 -6.64
C ILE A 96 -3.59 10.19 -5.47
N TYR A 97 -4.36 9.46 -4.67
CA TYR A 97 -5.00 9.94 -3.46
C TYR A 97 -4.04 9.74 -2.27
N CYS A 98 -3.70 10.82 -1.59
CA CYS A 98 -2.82 10.80 -0.41
C CYS A 98 -3.06 12.03 0.45
N THR A 99 -2.51 12.05 1.66
CA THR A 99 -2.50 13.27 2.46
C THR A 99 -1.62 14.34 1.81
N LYS A 100 -1.81 15.60 2.16
CA LYS A 100 -0.90 16.67 1.69
C LYS A 100 0.55 16.41 2.09
N LYS A 101 0.77 15.78 3.24
CA LYS A 101 2.10 15.38 3.72
C LYS A 101 2.65 14.26 2.84
N GLY A 102 1.81 13.28 2.49
CA GLY A 102 2.14 12.17 1.58
C GLY A 102 2.60 12.67 0.21
N GLU A 103 1.86 13.61 -0.40
CA GLU A 103 2.32 14.26 -1.64
C GLU A 103 3.71 14.88 -1.48
N SER A 104 3.96 15.59 -0.37
CA SER A 104 5.26 16.23 -0.14
C SER A 104 6.40 15.20 -0.04
N ILE A 105 6.14 14.04 0.60
CA ILE A 105 7.12 12.95 0.73
C ILE A 105 7.37 12.30 -0.63
N ILE A 106 6.31 11.95 -1.39
CA ILE A 106 6.44 11.39 -2.75
C ILE A 106 7.26 12.32 -3.65
N ARG A 107 6.97 13.63 -3.60
CA ARG A 107 7.73 14.61 -4.37
C ARG A 107 9.19 14.70 -3.94
N GLY A 108 9.46 14.55 -2.65
CA GLY A 108 10.83 14.54 -2.12
C GLY A 108 11.62 13.30 -2.51
N HIS A 109 10.98 12.13 -2.55
CA HIS A 109 11.62 10.87 -2.91
C HIS A 109 11.84 10.71 -4.42
N TYR A 110 10.83 11.03 -5.22
CA TYR A 110 10.78 10.60 -6.62
C TYR A 110 10.82 11.74 -7.64
N HIS A 111 10.67 13.01 -7.19
CA HIS A 111 10.64 14.19 -8.06
C HIS A 111 9.69 14.03 -9.26
N PRO A 112 8.43 13.59 -9.07
CA PRO A 112 7.54 13.28 -10.16
C PRO A 112 7.16 14.52 -10.97
N GLU A 113 7.15 14.39 -12.29
CA GLU A 113 6.63 15.40 -13.21
C GLU A 113 5.29 14.95 -13.77
N GLY A 114 4.30 15.83 -13.70
CA GLY A 114 2.98 15.61 -14.32
C GLY A 114 2.04 14.64 -13.59
N TRP A 115 2.43 14.06 -12.44
CA TRP A 115 1.53 13.18 -11.69
C TRP A 115 0.36 13.95 -11.09
N ASN A 116 -0.83 13.36 -11.17
CA ASN A 116 -2.08 13.94 -10.68
C ASN A 116 -2.31 13.57 -9.21
N PHE A 117 -2.01 14.47 -8.28
CA PHE A 117 -2.25 14.26 -6.85
C PHE A 117 -3.60 14.82 -6.42
N VAL A 118 -4.37 14.03 -5.68
CA VAL A 118 -5.61 14.41 -5.01
C VAL A 118 -5.38 14.34 -3.51
N ASN A 119 -5.27 15.50 -2.87
CA ASN A 119 -5.07 15.56 -1.43
C ASN A 119 -6.38 15.31 -0.69
N VAL A 120 -6.34 14.39 0.25
CA VAL A 120 -7.46 14.02 1.11
C VAL A 120 -7.14 14.25 2.59
N LYS A 121 -8.21 14.35 3.39
CA LYS A 121 -8.16 14.51 4.86
C LYS A 121 -9.21 13.62 5.51
N THR A 122 -9.16 13.54 6.82
CA THR A 122 -10.14 12.78 7.62
C THR A 122 -11.58 13.16 7.27
N GLY A 123 -12.38 12.16 6.92
CA GLY A 123 -13.76 12.28 6.55
C GLY A 123 -14.03 12.46 5.06
N ASP A 124 -13.01 12.72 4.24
CA ASP A 124 -13.16 12.69 2.79
C ASP A 124 -13.44 11.25 2.32
N THR A 125 -14.17 11.12 1.23
CA THR A 125 -14.60 9.82 0.72
C THR A 125 -14.30 9.66 -0.76
N LEU A 126 -14.09 8.42 -1.19
CA LEU A 126 -13.97 8.02 -2.60
C LEU A 126 -14.95 6.89 -2.88
N ASN A 127 -15.95 7.18 -3.69
CA ASN A 127 -16.94 6.18 -4.12
C ASN A 127 -16.35 5.28 -5.21
N LEU A 128 -16.45 3.96 -5.03
CA LEU A 128 -16.00 2.96 -5.99
C LEU A 128 -17.16 2.23 -6.69
N GLY A 129 -18.39 2.53 -6.30
CA GLY A 129 -19.61 1.86 -6.77
C GLY A 129 -20.44 1.37 -5.59
N GLU A 130 -20.45 0.07 -5.33
CA GLU A 130 -21.11 -0.51 -4.15
C GLU A 130 -20.36 -0.18 -2.85
N ASN A 131 -19.05 0.06 -2.94
CA ASN A 131 -18.18 0.35 -1.82
C ASN A 131 -17.70 1.81 -1.84
N THR A 132 -17.40 2.33 -0.65
CA THR A 132 -16.84 3.67 -0.47
C THR A 132 -15.61 3.60 0.42
N LEU A 133 -14.49 4.16 -0.01
CA LEU A 133 -13.35 4.44 0.84
C LEU A 133 -13.57 5.72 1.62
N THR A 134 -13.33 5.68 2.93
CA THR A 134 -13.28 6.86 3.81
C THR A 134 -11.85 7.02 4.31
N PHE A 135 -11.27 8.20 4.15
CA PHE A 135 -9.90 8.49 4.56
C PHE A 135 -9.85 9.00 6.00
N ILE A 136 -8.82 8.56 6.74
CA ILE A 136 -8.62 8.91 8.14
C ILE A 136 -7.14 9.24 8.31
N GLU A 137 -6.81 10.53 8.45
CA GLU A 137 -5.44 10.94 8.76
C GLU A 137 -5.04 10.41 10.14
N ALA A 138 -3.88 9.78 10.22
CA ALA A 138 -3.31 9.21 11.43
C ALA A 138 -1.84 9.64 11.61
N PRO A 139 -1.56 10.97 11.64
CA PRO A 139 -0.20 11.48 11.64
C PRO A 139 0.58 10.97 12.85
N MET A 140 1.83 10.55 12.59
CA MET A 140 2.74 9.93 13.58
C MET A 140 2.33 8.52 14.05
N LEU A 141 1.46 7.85 13.31
CA LEU A 141 1.20 6.42 13.44
C LEU A 141 1.66 5.65 12.17
N HIS A 142 2.98 5.53 11.84
CA HIS A 142 4.12 6.01 12.64
C HIS A 142 4.84 7.20 12.00
N TRP A 143 4.50 7.58 10.75
CA TRP A 143 5.07 8.74 10.04
C TRP A 143 4.09 9.92 9.96
N PRO A 144 4.61 11.15 9.65
CA PRO A 144 3.77 12.35 9.59
C PRO A 144 2.68 12.35 8.51
N ASP A 145 2.81 11.49 7.50
CA ASP A 145 1.91 11.36 6.34
C ASP A 145 0.89 10.25 6.47
N THR A 146 1.04 9.37 7.47
CA THR A 146 0.20 8.19 7.63
C THR A 146 -1.27 8.53 7.62
N MET A 147 -2.03 7.80 6.82
CA MET A 147 -3.49 7.76 6.86
C MET A 147 -3.97 6.31 6.77
N PHE A 148 -5.21 6.09 7.14
CA PHE A 148 -5.93 4.84 6.94
C PHE A 148 -7.00 5.04 5.88
N SER A 149 -7.33 3.97 5.18
CA SER A 149 -8.47 3.93 4.26
C SER A 149 -9.45 2.85 4.73
N TYR A 150 -10.67 3.24 5.03
CA TYR A 150 -11.74 2.32 5.45
C TYR A 150 -12.70 2.04 4.31
N LEU A 151 -12.84 0.78 3.92
CA LEU A 151 -13.76 0.31 2.89
C LEU A 151 -15.08 -0.13 3.53
N SER A 152 -16.12 0.69 3.42
CA SER A 152 -17.35 0.54 4.20
C SER A 152 -18.16 -0.70 3.87
N GLY A 153 -18.27 -1.07 2.59
CA GLY A 153 -19.07 -2.24 2.17
C GLY A 153 -18.47 -3.59 2.59
N GLU A 154 -17.14 -3.67 2.68
CA GLU A 154 -16.41 -4.87 3.05
C GLU A 154 -15.96 -4.87 4.53
N ASN A 155 -16.13 -3.76 5.25
CA ASN A 155 -15.67 -3.54 6.62
C ASN A 155 -14.16 -3.79 6.80
N ILE A 156 -13.35 -3.31 5.84
CA ILE A 156 -11.90 -3.47 5.85
C ILE A 156 -11.23 -2.13 6.13
N LEU A 157 -10.30 -2.12 7.09
CA LEU A 157 -9.40 -0.99 7.35
C LEU A 157 -8.01 -1.32 6.80
N PHE A 158 -7.56 -0.54 5.81
CA PHE A 158 -6.18 -0.55 5.34
C PHE A 158 -5.37 0.39 6.23
N SER A 159 -4.66 -0.18 7.18
CA SER A 159 -3.99 0.56 8.27
C SER A 159 -2.49 0.65 8.10
N ASN A 160 -1.95 0.07 7.00
CA ASN A 160 -0.49 0.03 6.74
C ASN A 160 0.32 -0.45 7.99
N ASP A 161 1.33 0.29 8.41
CA ASP A 161 2.26 -0.10 9.46
C ASP A 161 1.74 0.06 10.87
N ALA A 162 0.61 0.74 11.06
CA ALA A 162 0.12 1.07 12.41
C ALA A 162 -0.07 -0.15 13.34
N PHE A 163 -0.33 -1.32 12.75
CA PHE A 163 -0.49 -2.60 13.46
C PHE A 163 0.37 -3.69 12.85
N GLY A 164 1.32 -3.31 12.00
CA GLY A 164 2.20 -4.21 11.25
C GLY A 164 3.48 -4.53 12.01
N GLN A 165 4.20 -5.52 11.48
CA GLN A 165 5.55 -5.87 11.87
C GLN A 165 6.27 -6.47 10.67
N HIS A 166 7.61 -6.43 10.67
CA HIS A 166 8.42 -7.10 9.64
C HIS A 166 8.37 -8.61 9.82
N PHE A 167 7.53 -9.26 9.01
CA PHE A 167 7.33 -10.69 9.10
C PHE A 167 6.98 -11.29 7.73
N ALA A 168 7.79 -12.25 7.27
CA ALA A 168 7.50 -13.06 6.10
C ALA A 168 6.85 -14.38 6.53
N THR A 169 5.73 -14.72 5.93
CA THR A 169 5.01 -15.96 6.18
C THR A 169 4.28 -16.43 4.93
N GLU A 170 4.06 -17.73 4.81
CA GLU A 170 3.20 -18.28 3.74
C GLU A 170 1.72 -17.96 3.97
N SER A 171 1.35 -17.63 5.20
CA SER A 171 -0.01 -17.21 5.55
C SER A 171 -0.17 -15.70 5.38
N LEU A 172 -1.29 -15.28 4.78
CA LEU A 172 -1.66 -13.86 4.69
C LEU A 172 -2.44 -13.35 5.92
N TYR A 173 -2.70 -14.22 6.90
CA TYR A 173 -3.55 -13.92 8.05
C TYR A 173 -2.85 -14.28 9.36
N ASN A 174 -2.77 -13.34 10.28
CA ASN A 174 -2.11 -13.53 11.58
C ASN A 174 -2.76 -14.61 12.45
N ASP A 175 -4.08 -14.80 12.32
CA ASP A 175 -4.80 -15.84 13.06
C ASP A 175 -4.46 -17.28 12.62
N THR A 176 -3.80 -17.43 11.48
CA THR A 176 -3.32 -18.71 10.95
C THR A 176 -1.82 -18.92 11.17
N VAL A 177 -1.09 -17.91 11.65
CA VAL A 177 0.32 -17.99 12.05
C VAL A 177 0.40 -18.48 13.49
N LYS A 178 1.39 -19.33 13.82
CA LYS A 178 1.60 -19.77 15.20
C LYS A 178 1.93 -18.57 16.08
N GLN A 179 1.27 -18.47 17.23
CA GLN A 179 1.41 -17.32 18.13
C GLN A 179 2.86 -17.16 18.64
N ASP A 180 3.56 -18.26 18.86
CA ASP A 180 4.97 -18.23 19.29
C ASP A 180 5.88 -17.58 18.24
N ASP A 181 5.55 -17.71 16.94
CA ASP A 181 6.32 -17.09 15.85
C ASP A 181 6.08 -15.59 15.77
N LEU A 182 4.88 -15.12 16.17
CA LEU A 182 4.50 -13.69 16.18
C LEU A 182 5.02 -12.93 17.42
N MET A 183 5.38 -13.62 18.50
CA MET A 183 5.77 -12.99 19.77
C MET A 183 7.27 -12.66 19.87
N TRP A 184 8.06 -13.01 18.86
CA TRP A 184 9.52 -12.86 18.87
C TRP A 184 10.08 -11.78 17.92
N GLU A 185 9.21 -10.97 17.32
CA GLU A 185 9.58 -9.85 16.46
C GLU A 185 9.51 -8.48 17.16
#